data_fea2e975047e56b51b8f2f927d9b31f5
#
_entry.id   fea2e975047e56b51b8f2f927d9b31f5
#
_cell.length_a   1.000
_cell.length_b   1.000
_cell.length_c   1.000
_cell.angle_alpha   90.00
_cell.angle_beta   90.00
_cell.angle_gamma   90.00
#
_symmetry.space_group_name_H-M   'P 1'
#
loop_
_entity.id
_entity.type
_entity.pdbx_description
1 polymer ?
#
loop_
_entity_poly.entity_id
_entity_poly.type
_entity_poly.pdbx_seq_one_letter_code
_entity_poly.pdbx_strand_id
1 'polypeptide(L)'
;MEHQTCAKCVMDTTDSAIYFNDQGVCDHCITFDKNILPFWNMGFGREDELEAIVSKIKHEGKDNNFDCILGMSGGTDSSYMLYLAKEKLGLRPLVFHVDAGWNSQEAVNNIECLVDGLNLDLYTEVIDWEEMTDLQLSFFKSGVPHIDTPQDHAFFATMYKFANQHGVKNILTGGNYSTECIRNPK
;
A
#
# COMPACT_ATOMS: atom_id res chain seq x y z
N MET A 1 32.67 1.13 -14.13
CA MET A 1 32.56 -0.30 -13.74
C MET A 1 32.14 -1.06 -14.98
N GLU A 2 32.64 -2.28 -15.15
CA GLU A 2 32.21 -3.16 -16.23
C GLU A 2 30.73 -3.51 -16.03
N HIS A 3 29.96 -3.57 -17.12
CA HIS A 3 28.54 -3.89 -17.03
C HIS A 3 28.37 -5.36 -16.60
N GLN A 4 27.64 -5.58 -15.51
CA GLN A 4 27.34 -6.91 -15.00
C GLN A 4 25.85 -7.01 -14.69
N THR A 5 25.21 -8.09 -15.18
CA THR A 5 23.83 -8.43 -14.87
C THR A 5 23.79 -9.58 -13.87
N CYS A 6 22.81 -9.58 -12.99
CA CYS A 6 22.63 -10.63 -11.98
C CYS A 6 22.40 -12.00 -12.64
N ALA A 7 23.05 -13.03 -12.10
CA ALA A 7 22.88 -14.40 -12.56
C ALA A 7 21.47 -14.99 -12.28
N LYS A 8 20.68 -14.35 -11.42
CA LYS A 8 19.35 -14.84 -10.98
C LYS A 8 18.17 -13.95 -11.42
N CYS A 9 18.37 -12.65 -11.60
CA CYS A 9 17.33 -11.70 -12.01
C CYS A 9 17.86 -10.72 -13.06
N VAL A 10 17.07 -9.70 -13.39
CA VAL A 10 17.40 -8.70 -14.42
C VAL A 10 18.14 -7.47 -13.89
N MET A 11 18.40 -7.38 -12.58
CA MET A 11 19.13 -6.26 -12.01
C MET A 11 20.60 -6.25 -12.45
N ASP A 12 21.16 -5.08 -12.66
CA ASP A 12 22.52 -4.91 -13.16
C ASP A 12 23.22 -3.68 -12.54
N THR A 13 24.44 -3.42 -13.00
CA THR A 13 25.29 -2.31 -12.54
C THR A 13 24.78 -0.92 -12.88
N THR A 14 23.61 -0.75 -13.49
CA THR A 14 22.95 0.54 -13.60
C THR A 14 22.38 1.01 -12.26
N ASP A 15 22.05 0.08 -11.34
CA ASP A 15 21.89 0.42 -9.92
C ASP A 15 23.28 0.64 -9.30
N SER A 16 23.64 1.89 -9.04
CA SER A 16 24.95 2.30 -8.52
C SER A 16 25.28 1.74 -7.15
N ALA A 17 24.31 1.23 -6.41
CA ALA A 17 24.46 0.64 -5.08
C ALA A 17 24.34 -0.89 -5.08
N ILE A 18 24.26 -1.52 -6.26
CA ILE A 18 24.15 -2.98 -6.37
C ILE A 18 25.46 -3.66 -5.96
N TYR A 19 25.32 -4.78 -5.26
CA TYR A 19 26.42 -5.66 -4.92
C TYR A 19 26.16 -7.08 -5.43
N PHE A 20 27.19 -7.74 -5.96
CA PHE A 20 27.13 -9.14 -6.41
C PHE A 20 28.03 -10.01 -5.53
N ASN A 21 27.57 -11.19 -5.19
CA ASN A 21 28.40 -12.20 -4.54
C ASN A 21 29.31 -12.92 -5.57
N ASP A 22 30.16 -13.84 -5.09
CA ASP A 22 31.11 -14.60 -5.92
C ASP A 22 30.43 -15.46 -7.01
N GLN A 23 29.12 -15.69 -6.89
CA GLN A 23 28.31 -16.42 -7.87
C GLN A 23 27.62 -15.48 -8.87
N GLY A 24 27.84 -14.18 -8.80
CA GLY A 24 27.21 -13.17 -9.64
C GLY A 24 25.75 -12.89 -9.27
N VAL A 25 25.29 -13.30 -8.09
CA VAL A 25 23.91 -13.04 -7.60
C VAL A 25 23.89 -11.72 -6.85
N CYS A 26 22.94 -10.83 -7.20
CA CYS A 26 22.85 -9.51 -6.60
C CYS A 26 22.26 -9.54 -5.17
N ASP A 27 22.55 -8.49 -4.41
CA ASP A 27 22.07 -8.30 -3.04
C ASP A 27 20.55 -8.24 -2.92
N HIS A 28 19.82 -7.77 -3.94
CA HIS A 28 18.35 -7.83 -3.99
C HIS A 28 17.86 -9.28 -3.94
N CYS A 29 18.43 -10.17 -4.76
CA CYS A 29 18.09 -11.59 -4.73
C CYS A 29 18.48 -12.26 -3.43
N ILE A 30 19.66 -11.93 -2.87
CA ILE A 30 20.11 -12.47 -1.59
C ILE A 30 19.19 -12.03 -0.46
N THR A 31 18.76 -10.77 -0.46
CA THR A 31 17.82 -10.23 0.54
C THR A 31 16.44 -10.89 0.40
N PHE A 32 15.98 -11.05 -0.83
CA PHE A 32 14.71 -11.75 -1.09
C PHE A 32 14.74 -13.18 -0.54
N ASP A 33 15.77 -13.95 -0.88
CA ASP A 33 15.89 -15.35 -0.45
C ASP A 33 15.97 -15.51 1.07
N LYS A 34 16.65 -14.57 1.75
CA LYS A 34 16.85 -14.64 3.20
C LYS A 34 15.69 -14.09 4.02
N ASN A 35 15.12 -12.98 3.59
CA ASN A 35 14.22 -12.19 4.42
C ASN A 35 12.76 -12.24 3.95
N ILE A 36 12.53 -12.60 2.68
CA ILE A 36 11.21 -12.55 2.07
C ILE A 36 10.70 -13.96 1.77
N LEU A 37 11.47 -14.72 1.01
CA LEU A 37 11.07 -16.05 0.55
C LEU A 37 10.64 -17.02 1.67
N PRO A 38 11.26 -17.03 2.89
CA PRO A 38 10.82 -17.90 3.97
C PRO A 38 9.40 -17.60 4.47
N PHE A 39 8.93 -16.36 4.26
CA PHE A 39 7.58 -15.91 4.64
C PHE A 39 6.65 -15.77 3.45
N TRP A 40 7.19 -15.92 2.25
CA TRP A 40 6.45 -15.84 0.99
C TRP A 40 5.82 -17.17 0.65
N ASN A 41 4.56 -17.35 1.02
CA ASN A 41 3.76 -18.44 0.50
C ASN A 41 2.80 -17.90 -0.55
N MET A 42 2.92 -18.38 -1.76
CA MET A 42 2.07 -18.02 -2.90
C MET A 42 0.62 -18.49 -2.73
N GLY A 43 -0.01 -18.16 -1.58
CA GLY A 43 -1.44 -18.34 -1.36
C GLY A 43 -1.90 -19.74 -0.93
N PHE A 44 -0.98 -20.64 -0.54
CA PHE A 44 -1.38 -21.97 -0.08
C PHE A 44 -0.77 -22.30 1.28
N GLY A 45 -1.62 -22.77 2.23
CA GLY A 45 -1.17 -23.31 3.51
C GLY A 45 -1.00 -22.30 4.63
N ARG A 46 -1.61 -21.10 4.53
CA ARG A 46 -1.67 -20.09 5.59
C ARG A 46 -3.09 -19.56 5.86
N GLU A 47 -4.06 -20.34 5.47
CA GLU A 47 -5.47 -20.01 5.70
C GLU A 47 -5.76 -19.82 7.19
N ASP A 48 -5.19 -20.66 8.04
CA ASP A 48 -5.34 -20.56 9.51
C ASP A 48 -4.77 -19.24 10.07
N GLU A 49 -3.63 -18.76 9.52
CA GLU A 49 -3.04 -17.49 9.94
C GLU A 49 -3.91 -16.30 9.50
N LEU A 50 -4.43 -16.35 8.28
CA LEU A 50 -5.35 -15.35 7.77
C LEU A 50 -6.63 -15.31 8.61
N GLU A 51 -7.19 -16.47 8.91
CA GLU A 51 -8.38 -16.60 9.76
C GLU A 51 -8.15 -16.05 11.16
N ALA A 52 -6.98 -16.31 11.76
CA ALA A 52 -6.60 -15.75 13.05
C ALA A 52 -6.51 -14.22 13.01
N ILE A 53 -5.91 -13.64 11.96
CA ILE A 53 -5.83 -12.19 11.77
C ILE A 53 -7.23 -11.59 11.61
N VAL A 54 -8.07 -12.18 10.76
CA VAL A 54 -9.45 -11.71 10.51
C VAL A 54 -10.27 -11.78 11.80
N SER A 55 -10.16 -12.87 12.56
CA SER A 55 -10.85 -13.05 13.85
C SER A 55 -10.41 -11.99 14.86
N LYS A 56 -9.11 -11.64 14.89
CA LYS A 56 -8.59 -10.57 15.74
C LYS A 56 -9.19 -9.21 15.34
N ILE A 57 -9.19 -8.88 14.04
CA ILE A 57 -9.77 -7.63 13.52
C ILE A 57 -11.25 -7.52 13.92
N LYS A 58 -12.04 -8.56 13.71
CA LYS A 58 -13.46 -8.61 14.10
C LYS A 58 -13.65 -8.44 15.60
N HIS A 59 -12.80 -9.10 16.40
CA HIS A 59 -12.88 -8.99 17.87
C HIS A 59 -12.58 -7.57 18.35
N GLU A 60 -11.57 -6.92 17.77
CA GLU A 60 -11.18 -5.56 18.13
C GLU A 60 -12.19 -4.52 17.66
N GLY A 61 -12.89 -4.77 16.55
CA GLY A 61 -13.92 -3.90 15.99
C GLY A 61 -15.35 -4.16 16.50
N LYS A 62 -15.58 -5.17 17.36
CA LYS A 62 -16.92 -5.65 17.73
C LYS A 62 -17.85 -4.57 18.29
N ASP A 63 -17.31 -3.61 19.03
CA ASP A 63 -18.05 -2.53 19.68
C ASP A 63 -18.07 -1.23 18.83
N ASN A 64 -17.46 -1.26 17.64
CA ASN A 64 -17.40 -0.16 16.69
C ASN A 64 -18.35 -0.41 15.50
N ASN A 65 -18.68 0.64 14.78
CA ASN A 65 -19.44 0.52 13.52
C ASN A 65 -18.64 -0.21 12.45
N PHE A 66 -17.32 -0.10 12.49
CA PHE A 66 -16.37 -0.67 11.53
C PHE A 66 -15.32 -1.53 12.23
N ASP A 67 -14.91 -2.63 11.57
CA ASP A 67 -13.83 -3.49 12.05
C ASP A 67 -12.46 -2.93 11.69
N CYS A 68 -12.38 -2.24 10.54
CA CYS A 68 -11.15 -1.69 10.00
C CYS A 68 -11.43 -0.47 9.10
N ILE A 69 -10.39 0.28 8.81
CA ILE A 69 -10.35 1.27 7.73
C ILE A 69 -9.60 0.66 6.56
N LEU A 70 -10.07 0.90 5.34
CA LEU A 70 -9.40 0.48 4.12
C LEU A 70 -9.13 1.70 3.24
N GLY A 71 -7.83 1.99 3.00
CA GLY A 71 -7.41 3.07 2.11
C GLY A 71 -7.70 2.71 0.66
N MET A 72 -8.42 3.60 -0.05
CA MET A 72 -8.87 3.37 -1.42
C MET A 72 -8.31 4.41 -2.37
N SER A 73 -7.57 3.94 -3.38
CA SER A 73 -7.02 4.79 -4.45
C SER A 73 -7.82 4.70 -5.76
N GLY A 74 -8.77 3.77 -5.88
CA GLY A 74 -9.46 3.45 -7.14
C GLY A 74 -8.63 2.60 -8.10
N GLY A 75 -7.40 2.21 -7.72
CA GLY A 75 -6.56 1.26 -8.44
C GLY A 75 -6.94 -0.19 -8.15
N THR A 76 -6.41 -1.12 -8.95
CA THR A 76 -6.77 -2.55 -8.92
C THR A 76 -6.50 -3.20 -7.55
N ASP A 77 -5.35 -2.93 -6.92
CA ASP A 77 -4.94 -3.61 -5.68
C ASP A 77 -5.84 -3.22 -4.51
N SER A 78 -6.08 -1.92 -4.31
CA SER A 78 -6.99 -1.44 -3.25
C SER A 78 -8.43 -1.88 -3.49
N SER A 79 -8.89 -1.91 -4.74
CA SER A 79 -10.22 -2.38 -5.13
C SER A 79 -10.41 -3.87 -4.84
N TYR A 80 -9.43 -4.68 -5.20
CA TYR A 80 -9.46 -6.12 -4.92
C TYR A 80 -9.39 -6.41 -3.42
N MET A 81 -8.56 -5.66 -2.67
CA MET A 81 -8.49 -5.77 -1.22
C MET A 81 -9.84 -5.44 -0.56
N LEU A 82 -10.56 -4.41 -1.05
CA LEU A 82 -11.88 -4.06 -0.55
C LEU A 82 -12.90 -5.19 -0.77
N TYR A 83 -12.92 -5.76 -1.99
CA TYR A 83 -13.75 -6.92 -2.30
C TYR A 83 -13.43 -8.12 -1.39
N LEU A 84 -12.16 -8.43 -1.19
CA LEU A 84 -11.75 -9.51 -0.28
C LEU A 84 -12.21 -9.24 1.15
N ALA A 85 -11.95 -8.04 1.67
CA ALA A 85 -12.30 -7.66 3.04
C ALA A 85 -13.80 -7.81 3.29
N LYS A 86 -14.63 -7.33 2.38
CA LYS A 86 -16.09 -7.37 2.51
C LYS A 86 -16.67 -8.75 2.22
N GLU A 87 -16.42 -9.28 1.01
CA GLU A 87 -17.15 -10.45 0.48
C GLU A 87 -16.54 -11.78 0.90
N LYS A 88 -15.22 -11.85 1.08
CA LYS A 88 -14.54 -13.11 1.43
C LYS A 88 -14.27 -13.24 2.92
N LEU A 89 -13.82 -12.16 3.54
CA LEU A 89 -13.42 -12.17 4.95
C LEU A 89 -14.57 -11.74 5.88
N GLY A 90 -15.63 -11.15 5.33
CA GLY A 90 -16.81 -10.72 6.07
C GLY A 90 -16.49 -9.65 7.12
N LEU A 91 -15.55 -8.76 6.80
CA LEU A 91 -15.23 -7.58 7.59
C LEU A 91 -16.22 -6.45 7.31
N ARG A 92 -16.30 -5.49 8.22
CA ARG A 92 -17.05 -4.23 8.07
C ARG A 92 -16.05 -3.08 7.85
N PRO A 93 -15.50 -2.92 6.63
CA PRO A 93 -14.56 -1.84 6.36
C PRO A 93 -15.27 -0.50 6.21
N LEU A 94 -14.69 0.57 6.77
CA LEU A 94 -14.92 1.93 6.32
C LEU A 94 -13.96 2.20 5.16
N VAL A 95 -14.48 2.60 4.02
CA VAL A 95 -13.66 3.02 2.89
C VAL A 95 -13.15 4.43 3.14
N PHE A 96 -11.83 4.60 3.14
CA PHE A 96 -11.17 5.88 3.36
C PHE A 96 -10.45 6.34 2.11
N HIS A 97 -10.89 7.44 1.55
CA HIS A 97 -10.24 8.06 0.40
C HIS A 97 -9.64 9.40 0.79
N VAL A 98 -8.46 9.72 0.27
CA VAL A 98 -7.84 11.03 0.43
C VAL A 98 -7.72 11.68 -0.93
N ASP A 99 -8.37 12.80 -1.09
CA ASP A 99 -8.27 13.62 -2.30
C ASP A 99 -7.19 14.69 -2.11
N ALA A 100 -6.06 14.48 -2.77
CA ALA A 100 -4.96 15.43 -2.82
C ALA A 100 -4.93 16.23 -4.13
N GLY A 101 -6.01 16.23 -4.89
CA GLY A 101 -6.18 17.00 -6.12
C GLY A 101 -5.67 16.32 -7.40
N TRP A 102 -5.09 15.11 -7.32
CA TRP A 102 -4.53 14.37 -8.45
C TRP A 102 -5.39 13.19 -8.93
N ASN A 103 -6.61 13.07 -8.44
CA ASN A 103 -7.48 11.97 -8.81
C ASN A 103 -7.86 12.00 -10.28
N SER A 104 -7.70 10.88 -10.98
CA SER A 104 -8.30 10.74 -12.30
C SER A 104 -9.81 10.49 -12.18
N GLN A 105 -10.58 10.89 -13.19
CA GLN A 105 -12.01 10.60 -13.21
C GLN A 105 -12.31 9.09 -13.16
N GLU A 106 -11.43 8.29 -13.76
CA GLU A 106 -11.55 6.82 -13.72
C GLU A 106 -11.41 6.28 -12.29
N ALA A 107 -10.42 6.76 -11.53
CA ALA A 107 -10.23 6.36 -10.14
C ALA A 107 -11.45 6.72 -9.28
N VAL A 108 -11.99 7.93 -9.43
CA VAL A 108 -13.21 8.36 -8.72
C VAL A 108 -14.38 7.47 -9.06
N ASN A 109 -14.63 7.22 -10.34
CA ASN A 109 -15.73 6.35 -10.79
C ASN A 109 -15.57 4.91 -10.25
N ASN A 110 -14.34 4.38 -10.20
CA ASN A 110 -14.09 3.05 -9.65
C ASN A 110 -14.43 2.98 -8.16
N ILE A 111 -14.05 4.02 -7.39
CA ILE A 111 -14.38 4.12 -5.97
C ILE A 111 -15.90 4.12 -5.78
N GLU A 112 -16.62 5.00 -6.49
CA GLU A 112 -18.07 5.10 -6.41
C GLU A 112 -18.76 3.77 -6.74
N CYS A 113 -18.39 3.15 -7.86
CA CYS A 113 -18.97 1.86 -8.27
C CYS A 113 -18.75 0.76 -7.24
N LEU A 114 -17.58 0.72 -6.60
CA LEU A 114 -17.27 -0.30 -5.58
C LEU A 114 -18.03 -0.04 -4.28
N VAL A 115 -18.03 1.19 -3.82
CA VAL A 115 -18.74 1.59 -2.59
C VAL A 115 -20.24 1.30 -2.70
N ASP A 116 -20.86 1.70 -3.81
CA ASP A 116 -22.26 1.44 -4.08
C ASP A 116 -22.55 -0.04 -4.26
N GLY A 117 -21.72 -0.73 -5.06
CA GLY A 117 -21.89 -2.16 -5.35
C GLY A 117 -21.73 -3.07 -4.13
N LEU A 118 -20.89 -2.69 -3.17
CA LEU A 118 -20.67 -3.42 -1.93
C LEU A 118 -21.50 -2.88 -0.75
N ASN A 119 -22.30 -1.83 -0.95
CA ASN A 119 -23.08 -1.14 0.07
C ASN A 119 -22.23 -0.80 1.30
N LEU A 120 -21.22 0.06 1.07
CA LEU A 120 -20.23 0.48 2.07
C LEU A 120 -20.30 1.98 2.31
N ASP A 121 -19.79 2.41 3.47
CA ASP A 121 -19.61 3.82 3.78
C ASP A 121 -18.26 4.32 3.26
N LEU A 122 -18.28 5.49 2.61
CA LEU A 122 -17.10 6.20 2.13
C LEU A 122 -16.86 7.46 2.96
N TYR A 123 -15.65 7.61 3.45
CA TYR A 123 -15.16 8.88 3.99
C TYR A 123 -14.07 9.44 3.09
N THR A 124 -14.23 10.68 2.65
CA THR A 124 -13.24 11.38 1.83
C THR A 124 -12.66 12.54 2.61
N GLU A 125 -11.34 12.54 2.80
CA GLU A 125 -10.58 13.67 3.32
C GLU A 125 -10.00 14.45 2.15
N VAL A 126 -10.27 15.75 2.10
CA VAL A 126 -9.76 16.62 1.05
C VAL A 126 -8.58 17.42 1.60
N ILE A 127 -7.44 17.27 0.96
CA ILE A 127 -6.22 18.01 1.30
C ILE A 127 -6.26 19.38 0.62
N ASP A 128 -5.80 20.40 1.33
CA ASP A 128 -5.68 21.73 0.75
C ASP A 128 -4.78 21.70 -0.49
N TRP A 129 -5.34 22.12 -1.62
CA TRP A 129 -4.66 22.04 -2.92
C TRP A 129 -3.47 23.02 -3.03
N GLU A 130 -3.58 24.20 -2.44
CA GLU A 130 -2.51 25.20 -2.51
C GLU A 130 -1.31 24.73 -1.68
N GLU A 131 -1.55 24.19 -0.48
CA GLU A 131 -0.50 23.63 0.37
C GLU A 131 0.14 22.40 -0.28
N MET A 132 -0.65 21.50 -0.86
CA MET A 132 -0.14 20.30 -1.51
C MET A 132 0.72 20.63 -2.71
N THR A 133 0.29 21.54 -3.58
CA THR A 133 1.04 21.94 -4.77
C THR A 133 2.33 22.67 -4.42
N ASP A 134 2.33 23.55 -3.42
CA ASP A 134 3.55 24.24 -2.97
C ASP A 134 4.58 23.27 -2.40
N LEU A 135 4.12 22.34 -1.58
CA LEU A 135 4.98 21.30 -1.00
C LEU A 135 5.57 20.38 -2.09
N GLN A 136 4.76 19.90 -3.02
CA GLN A 136 5.23 19.07 -4.13
C GLN A 136 6.20 19.84 -5.05
N LEU A 137 5.92 21.12 -5.32
CA LEU A 137 6.83 21.96 -6.08
C LEU A 137 8.20 22.11 -5.39
N SER A 138 8.21 22.15 -4.07
CA SER A 138 9.45 22.19 -3.28
C SER A 138 10.25 20.89 -3.44
N PHE A 139 9.58 19.74 -3.48
CA PHE A 139 10.21 18.43 -3.76
C PHE A 139 10.78 18.39 -5.19
N PHE A 140 10.04 18.85 -6.19
CA PHE A 140 10.56 18.98 -7.56
C PHE A 140 11.82 19.85 -7.62
N LYS A 141 11.80 21.02 -6.98
CA LYS A 141 12.94 21.93 -6.97
C LYS A 141 14.17 21.39 -6.25
N SER A 142 13.97 20.55 -5.24
CA SER A 142 15.07 19.93 -4.49
C SER A 142 15.71 18.75 -5.21
N GLY A 143 15.09 18.26 -6.29
CA GLY A 143 15.63 17.15 -7.09
C GLY A 143 15.62 15.79 -6.39
N VAL A 144 14.78 15.61 -5.37
CA VAL A 144 14.63 14.30 -4.71
C VAL A 144 13.93 13.30 -5.63
N PRO A 145 14.30 12.01 -5.59
CA PRO A 145 13.76 10.99 -6.50
C PRO A 145 12.28 10.67 -6.24
N HIS A 146 11.78 10.92 -5.02
CA HIS A 146 10.41 10.60 -4.62
C HIS A 146 9.56 11.86 -4.50
N ILE A 147 8.97 12.26 -5.60
CA ILE A 147 8.09 13.44 -5.68
C ILE A 147 6.72 13.20 -5.05
N ASP A 148 6.33 11.94 -4.87
CA ASP A 148 5.04 11.56 -4.28
C ASP A 148 5.04 11.55 -2.74
N THR A 149 6.22 11.67 -2.11
CA THR A 149 6.37 11.64 -0.65
C THR A 149 5.40 12.58 0.09
N PRO A 150 5.15 13.84 -0.31
CA PRO A 150 4.18 14.69 0.38
C PRO A 150 2.77 14.09 0.38
N GLN A 151 2.34 13.55 -0.75
CA GLN A 151 1.02 12.95 -0.92
C GLN A 151 0.90 11.68 -0.09
N ASP A 152 1.89 10.79 -0.13
CA ASP A 152 1.90 9.56 0.66
C ASP A 152 1.83 9.85 2.16
N HIS A 153 2.59 10.85 2.63
CA HIS A 153 2.54 11.26 4.04
C HIS A 153 1.17 11.83 4.42
N ALA A 154 0.55 12.65 3.56
CA ALA A 154 -0.79 13.17 3.80
C ALA A 154 -1.82 12.03 3.89
N PHE A 155 -1.73 11.03 3.02
CA PHE A 155 -2.62 9.87 3.03
C PHE A 155 -2.54 9.11 4.35
N PHE A 156 -1.35 8.74 4.77
CA PHE A 156 -1.19 8.01 6.01
C PHE A 156 -1.51 8.86 7.24
N ALA A 157 -1.08 10.12 7.28
CA ALA A 157 -1.32 11.00 8.41
C ALA A 157 -2.82 11.21 8.67
N THR A 158 -3.60 11.50 7.62
CA THR A 158 -5.05 11.70 7.74
C THR A 158 -5.76 10.40 8.14
N MET A 159 -5.38 9.28 7.54
CA MET A 159 -5.95 7.96 7.85
C MET A 159 -5.67 7.53 9.30
N TYR A 160 -4.43 7.71 9.81
CA TYR A 160 -4.09 7.43 11.20
C TYR A 160 -4.80 8.38 12.17
N LYS A 161 -4.89 9.66 11.84
CA LYS A 161 -5.63 10.64 12.62
C LYS A 161 -7.10 10.24 12.75
N PHE A 162 -7.73 9.88 11.64
CA PHE A 162 -9.11 9.41 11.61
C PHE A 162 -9.29 8.13 12.43
N ALA A 163 -8.42 7.13 12.22
CA ALA A 163 -8.46 5.87 12.95
C ALA A 163 -8.40 6.10 14.47
N ASN A 164 -7.48 6.96 14.92
CA ASN A 164 -7.34 7.29 16.33
C ASN A 164 -8.57 8.03 16.90
N GLN A 165 -9.15 8.94 16.14
CA GLN A 165 -10.34 9.71 16.58
C GLN A 165 -11.57 8.81 16.73
N HIS A 166 -11.71 7.78 15.90
CA HIS A 166 -12.85 6.87 15.86
C HIS A 166 -12.60 5.52 16.55
N GLY A 167 -11.43 5.35 17.20
CA GLY A 167 -11.08 4.14 17.94
C GLY A 167 -10.93 2.89 17.05
N VAL A 168 -10.71 3.07 15.73
CA VAL A 168 -10.46 1.95 14.81
C VAL A 168 -8.99 1.58 14.87
N LYS A 169 -8.70 0.32 15.21
CA LYS A 169 -7.33 -0.14 15.46
C LYS A 169 -6.63 -0.73 14.24
N ASN A 170 -7.40 -1.14 13.25
CA ASN A 170 -6.88 -1.89 12.12
C ASN A 170 -7.05 -1.07 10.84
N ILE A 171 -5.96 -0.90 10.11
CA ILE A 171 -5.92 -0.26 8.80
C ILE A 171 -5.46 -1.30 7.79
N LEU A 172 -6.22 -1.47 6.72
CA LEU A 172 -5.89 -2.35 5.60
C LEU A 172 -5.46 -1.49 4.41
N THR A 173 -4.41 -1.90 3.75
CA THR A 173 -3.92 -1.25 2.53
C THR A 173 -3.81 -2.27 1.41
N GLY A 174 -3.92 -1.82 0.16
CA GLY A 174 -3.70 -2.65 -1.02
C GLY A 174 -2.22 -2.87 -1.37
N GLY A 175 -1.30 -2.52 -0.46
CA GLY A 175 0.14 -2.64 -0.67
C GLY A 175 0.55 -4.06 -1.06
N ASN A 176 1.35 -4.17 -2.11
CA ASN A 176 1.76 -5.44 -2.70
C ASN A 176 3.24 -5.70 -2.43
N TYR A 177 3.50 -6.73 -1.63
CA TYR A 177 4.87 -7.06 -1.23
C TYR A 177 5.78 -7.44 -2.41
N SER A 178 5.23 -7.97 -3.50
CA SER A 178 6.00 -8.39 -4.68
C SER A 178 6.44 -7.24 -5.57
N THR A 179 5.71 -6.14 -5.57
CA THR A 179 5.95 -5.02 -6.48
C THR A 179 6.44 -3.75 -5.77
N GLU A 180 6.18 -3.61 -4.47
CA GLU A 180 6.43 -2.37 -3.72
C GLU A 180 7.60 -2.47 -2.73
N CYS A 181 8.13 -3.68 -2.46
CA CYS A 181 9.23 -3.89 -1.54
C CYS A 181 10.59 -3.89 -2.24
N ILE A 182 10.85 -2.94 -3.12
CA ILE A 182 12.12 -2.75 -3.82
C ILE A 182 12.90 -1.58 -3.23
N ARG A 183 14.24 -1.70 -3.26
CA ARG A 183 15.12 -0.61 -2.86
C ARG A 183 15.08 0.49 -3.92
N ASN A 184 14.89 1.73 -3.48
CA ASN A 184 15.05 2.87 -4.34
C ASN A 184 16.54 3.17 -4.58
N PRO A 185 16.96 3.47 -5.81
CA PRO A 185 18.30 3.95 -6.07
C PRO A 185 18.55 5.25 -5.28
N LYS A 186 19.75 5.36 -4.72
CA LYS A 186 20.17 6.55 -3.98
C LYS A 186 20.57 7.65 -4.93
#